data_71e90a4c1e3e454b6dfb26174a8f2c5e
#
_entry.id   71e90a4c1e3e454b6dfb26174a8f2c5e
#
_cell.length_a   1.000
_cell.length_b   1.000
_cell.length_c   1.000
_cell.angle_alpha   90.00
_cell.angle_beta   90.00
_cell.angle_gamma   90.00
#
_symmetry.space_group_name_H-M   'P 1'
#
loop_
_entity.id
_entity.type
_entity.pdbx_description
1 polymer ?
#
loop_
_entity_poly.entity_id
_entity_poly.type
_entity_poly.pdbx_seq_one_letter_code
_entity_poly.pdbx_strand_id
1 'polypeptide(L)'
;SKVDYFSSICYNVLGLIKIFERRGILRVKCFHLGAYGTNCFLAYDENNIAYFFDCGGHNLDKVYEFISEYNLDLKYIVLTHGHGDHIEGLNDLASHYPEAKVYIGEEDKDFLYNSELSLSDAIFGEFFKFKGEIHTVKEGDMVGDFKVIDTPGHTIGSKSFYYEKDKILISGDTLFRRSYGRYDLPTGSLEMLCHSLKKLSKLPDETVVYNGHTDNTTIGEERRFLERVGIL
;
A
#
# COMPACT_ATOMS: atom_id res chain seq x y z
N SER A 1 21.36 17.31 21.20
CA SER A 1 22.24 16.22 21.67
C SER A 1 22.51 15.30 20.51
N LYS A 2 23.78 15.16 20.16
CA LYS A 2 24.29 14.31 19.07
C LYS A 2 23.97 12.86 19.39
N VAL A 3 23.32 12.17 18.47
CA VAL A 3 23.20 10.71 18.51
C VAL A 3 24.40 10.14 17.77
N ASP A 4 25.30 9.50 18.51
CA ASP A 4 26.52 8.90 17.98
C ASP A 4 26.18 7.70 17.08
N TYR A 5 26.58 7.78 15.81
CA TYR A 5 26.59 6.68 14.87
C TYR A 5 27.78 5.75 15.16
N PHE A 6 27.55 4.64 15.83
CA PHE A 6 28.54 3.57 15.91
C PHE A 6 28.51 2.75 14.62
N SER A 7 29.51 2.94 13.77
CA SER A 7 29.84 2.01 12.69
C SER A 7 30.59 0.80 13.29
N SER A 8 29.94 -0.36 13.34
CA SER A 8 30.63 -1.60 13.70
C SER A 8 31.43 -2.13 12.50
N ILE A 9 32.74 -1.96 12.53
CA ILE A 9 33.67 -2.55 11.58
C ILE A 9 34.08 -3.91 12.15
N CYS A 10 33.70 -5.01 11.48
CA CYS A 10 34.20 -6.33 11.80
C CYS A 10 35.37 -6.70 10.87
N TYR A 11 36.53 -6.97 11.42
CA TYR A 11 37.70 -7.49 10.71
C TYR A 11 37.67 -9.02 10.73
N ASN A 12 37.98 -9.65 9.59
CA ASN A 12 38.28 -11.08 9.57
C ASN A 12 39.78 -11.30 9.33
N VAL A 13 40.27 -12.52 9.64
CA VAL A 13 41.69 -12.95 9.66
C VAL A 13 42.40 -12.87 8.29
N LEU A 14 41.71 -12.50 7.20
CA LEU A 14 42.23 -12.45 5.82
C LEU A 14 42.29 -11.03 5.25
N GLY A 15 42.11 -9.99 6.07
CA GLY A 15 42.34 -8.61 5.63
C GLY A 15 41.35 -8.07 4.58
N LEU A 16 40.27 -8.79 4.26
CA LEU A 16 39.20 -8.30 3.39
C LEU A 16 38.17 -7.53 4.21
N ILE A 17 38.11 -6.23 4.03
CA ILE A 17 37.04 -5.37 4.59
C ILE A 17 35.77 -5.74 3.84
N LYS A 18 34.88 -6.53 4.44
CA LYS A 18 33.48 -6.59 3.99
C LYS A 18 32.80 -5.32 4.52
N ILE A 19 32.65 -4.35 3.66
CA ILE A 19 31.71 -3.24 3.89
C ILE A 19 30.33 -3.90 3.87
N PHE A 20 29.77 -4.16 5.05
CA PHE A 20 28.34 -4.38 5.17
C PHE A 20 27.68 -3.04 4.86
N GLU A 21 27.34 -2.80 3.61
CA GLU A 21 26.37 -1.77 3.29
C GLU A 21 25.15 -2.07 4.17
N ARG A 22 24.86 -1.20 5.13
CA ARG A 22 23.55 -1.19 5.79
C ARG A 22 22.57 -0.93 4.66
N ARG A 23 21.85 -1.97 4.21
CA ARG A 23 20.72 -1.80 3.32
C ARG A 23 19.77 -0.84 4.02
N GLY A 24 19.50 0.29 3.39
CA GLY A 24 18.55 1.25 3.92
C GLY A 24 17.20 0.56 4.14
N ILE A 25 16.62 0.77 5.29
CA ILE A 25 15.32 0.22 5.66
C ILE A 25 14.25 1.12 5.06
N LEU A 26 13.28 0.55 4.36
CA LEU A 26 12.09 1.26 3.91
C LEU A 26 11.33 1.76 5.14
N ARG A 27 11.06 3.06 5.20
CA ARG A 27 10.27 3.67 6.27
C ARG A 27 8.83 3.80 5.81
N VAL A 28 7.88 3.52 6.71
CA VAL A 28 6.45 3.62 6.42
C VAL A 28 5.78 4.50 7.46
N LYS A 29 5.12 5.55 7.02
CA LYS A 29 4.31 6.46 7.82
C LYS A 29 2.84 6.28 7.46
N CYS A 30 1.98 6.06 8.46
CA CYS A 30 0.54 5.99 8.29
C CYS A 30 -0.10 7.37 8.51
N PHE A 31 -1.05 7.70 7.64
CA PHE A 31 -1.99 8.81 7.79
C PHE A 31 -3.41 8.25 7.74
N HIS A 32 -4.25 8.63 8.71
CA HIS A 32 -5.67 8.27 8.71
C HIS A 32 -6.43 9.39 8.01
N LEU A 33 -6.97 9.10 6.82
CA LEU A 33 -7.61 10.10 5.97
C LEU A 33 -9.11 9.80 5.77
N GLY A 34 -9.87 10.87 5.50
CA GLY A 34 -11.29 10.80 5.20
C GLY A 34 -12.19 10.42 6.37
N ALA A 35 -13.48 10.31 6.10
CA ALA A 35 -14.50 10.00 7.10
C ALA A 35 -14.40 8.57 7.65
N TYR A 36 -13.88 7.66 6.87
CA TYR A 36 -13.67 6.24 7.25
C TYR A 36 -12.34 6.02 7.97
N GLY A 37 -11.48 7.04 8.05
CA GLY A 37 -10.18 6.92 8.68
C GLY A 37 -9.25 5.93 7.97
N THR A 38 -9.37 5.84 6.65
CA THR A 38 -8.58 4.92 5.82
C THR A 38 -7.10 5.09 6.07
N ASN A 39 -6.41 4.00 6.30
CA ASN A 39 -4.95 3.98 6.47
C ASN A 39 -4.28 4.23 5.12
N CYS A 40 -3.76 5.43 4.92
CA CYS A 40 -2.97 5.82 3.76
C CYS A 40 -1.50 5.83 4.15
N PHE A 41 -0.64 5.18 3.36
CA PHE A 41 0.74 4.95 3.75
C PHE A 41 1.71 5.71 2.86
N LEU A 42 2.59 6.47 3.47
CA LEU A 42 3.77 7.04 2.83
C LEU A 42 4.97 6.14 3.13
N ALA A 43 5.43 5.40 2.12
CA ALA A 43 6.65 4.61 2.19
C ALA A 43 7.79 5.37 1.49
N TYR A 44 9.00 5.37 2.06
CA TYR A 44 10.16 6.02 1.45
C TYR A 44 11.47 5.34 1.82
N ASP A 45 12.40 5.35 0.87
CA ASP A 45 13.70 4.71 0.98
C ASP A 45 14.80 5.68 1.46
N GLU A 46 16.04 5.21 1.54
CA GLU A 46 17.21 5.99 1.93
C GLU A 46 17.60 7.10 0.94
N ASN A 47 17.12 7.03 -0.31
CA ASN A 47 17.32 8.04 -1.34
C ASN A 47 16.18 9.07 -1.36
N ASN A 48 15.28 9.02 -0.38
CA ASN A 48 14.09 9.85 -0.27
C ASN A 48 13.06 9.64 -1.41
N ILE A 49 13.17 8.55 -2.17
CA ILE A 49 12.13 8.16 -3.14
C ILE A 49 10.91 7.68 -2.38
N ALA A 50 9.77 8.33 -2.63
CA ALA A 50 8.55 8.09 -1.87
C ALA A 50 7.41 7.53 -2.73
N TYR A 51 6.59 6.72 -2.06
CA TYR A 51 5.38 6.07 -2.54
C TYR A 51 4.23 6.45 -1.61
N PHE A 52 3.10 6.89 -2.14
CA PHE A 52 1.91 7.14 -1.35
C PHE A 52 0.82 6.15 -1.76
N PHE A 53 0.42 5.30 -0.82
CA PHE A 53 -0.58 4.25 -1.02
C PHE A 53 -1.92 4.70 -0.51
N ASP A 54 -2.91 4.73 -1.40
CA ASP A 54 -4.28 5.18 -1.23
C ASP A 54 -4.40 6.66 -0.81
N CYS A 55 -5.55 7.28 -1.03
CA CYS A 55 -5.76 8.68 -0.70
C CYS A 55 -7.22 8.93 -0.28
N GLY A 56 -7.56 8.53 0.94
CA GLY A 56 -8.93 8.43 1.43
C GLY A 56 -9.58 9.73 1.87
N GLY A 57 -8.99 10.90 1.61
CA GLY A 57 -9.60 12.18 2.01
C GLY A 57 -8.85 13.41 1.52
N HIS A 58 -9.54 14.55 1.54
CA HIS A 58 -9.03 15.84 1.04
C HIS A 58 -8.08 16.56 2.01
N ASN A 59 -8.09 16.22 3.31
CA ASN A 59 -7.22 16.91 4.29
C ASN A 59 -5.80 16.32 4.24
N LEU A 60 -5.01 16.81 3.30
CA LEU A 60 -3.65 16.34 2.99
C LEU A 60 -2.53 17.22 3.59
N ASP A 61 -2.85 18.25 4.38
CA ASP A 61 -1.86 19.20 4.90
C ASP A 61 -0.72 18.49 5.64
N LYS A 62 -1.04 17.54 6.52
CA LYS A 62 -0.04 16.76 7.25
C LYS A 62 0.82 15.86 6.34
N VAL A 63 0.28 15.41 5.21
CA VAL A 63 1.03 14.65 4.20
C VAL A 63 2.02 15.57 3.52
N TYR A 64 1.59 16.76 3.09
CA TYR A 64 2.43 17.75 2.44
C TYR A 64 3.54 18.26 3.37
N GLU A 65 3.18 18.58 4.63
CA GLU A 65 4.15 18.97 5.65
C GLU A 65 5.23 17.90 5.86
N PHE A 66 4.84 16.64 5.98
CA PHE A 66 5.77 15.53 6.19
C PHE A 66 6.69 15.33 4.98
N ILE A 67 6.14 15.32 3.75
CA ILE A 67 6.94 15.18 2.52
C ILE A 67 7.97 16.32 2.42
N SER A 68 7.55 17.55 2.73
CA SER A 68 8.43 18.72 2.73
C SER A 68 9.49 18.67 3.83
N GLU A 69 9.10 18.34 5.07
CA GLU A 69 10.01 18.27 6.22
C GLU A 69 11.16 17.27 6.01
N TYR A 70 10.84 16.12 5.42
CA TYR A 70 11.82 15.06 5.14
C TYR A 70 12.46 15.16 3.77
N ASN A 71 12.14 16.21 2.99
CA ASN A 71 12.62 16.43 1.62
C ASN A 71 12.46 15.18 0.74
N LEU A 72 11.25 14.59 0.78
CA LEU A 72 10.94 13.37 0.02
C LEU A 72 10.57 13.71 -1.42
N ASP A 73 10.95 12.84 -2.33
CA ASP A 73 10.60 12.89 -3.75
C ASP A 73 9.46 11.91 -4.02
N LEU A 74 8.21 12.40 -3.96
CA LEU A 74 7.04 11.59 -4.24
C LEU A 74 6.98 11.23 -5.72
N LYS A 75 7.41 10.01 -6.07
CA LYS A 75 7.42 9.49 -7.44
C LYS A 75 6.17 8.69 -7.80
N TYR A 76 5.55 8.06 -6.81
CA TYR A 76 4.50 7.07 -7.03
C TYR A 76 3.31 7.32 -6.12
N ILE A 77 2.13 7.48 -6.72
CA ILE A 77 0.83 7.43 -6.04
C ILE A 77 0.20 6.11 -6.46
N VAL A 78 -0.09 5.25 -5.51
CA VAL A 78 -0.43 3.85 -5.78
C VAL A 78 -1.76 3.52 -5.12
N LEU A 79 -2.73 3.10 -5.90
CA LEU A 79 -4.03 2.69 -5.39
C LEU A 79 -4.08 1.17 -5.24
N THR A 80 -4.43 0.71 -4.05
CA THR A 80 -4.63 -0.72 -3.79
C THR A 80 -5.88 -1.23 -4.50
N HIS A 81 -6.91 -0.40 -4.59
CA HIS A 81 -8.16 -0.64 -5.31
C HIS A 81 -8.94 0.68 -5.51
N GLY A 82 -10.09 0.62 -6.16
CA GLY A 82 -10.81 1.81 -6.62
C GLY A 82 -11.98 2.27 -5.77
N HIS A 83 -12.20 1.81 -4.53
CA HIS A 83 -13.30 2.30 -3.69
C HIS A 83 -13.10 3.74 -3.24
N GLY A 84 -14.22 4.46 -3.05
CA GLY A 84 -14.26 5.88 -2.77
C GLY A 84 -13.40 6.30 -1.60
N ASP A 85 -13.44 5.58 -0.50
CA ASP A 85 -12.65 5.87 0.70
C ASP A 85 -11.13 5.62 0.55
N HIS A 86 -10.68 5.12 -0.60
CA HIS A 86 -9.27 5.00 -0.98
C HIS A 86 -8.84 6.00 -2.06
N ILE A 87 -9.79 6.74 -2.68
CA ILE A 87 -9.50 7.62 -3.82
C ILE A 87 -9.98 9.07 -3.63
N GLU A 88 -10.73 9.41 -2.58
CA GLU A 88 -11.38 10.70 -2.36
C GLU A 88 -10.44 11.90 -2.59
N GLY A 89 -9.23 11.86 -2.02
CA GLY A 89 -8.23 12.93 -2.13
C GLY A 89 -7.28 12.82 -3.32
N LEU A 90 -7.46 11.81 -4.20
CA LEU A 90 -6.49 11.52 -5.27
C LEU A 90 -6.26 12.69 -6.22
N ASN A 91 -7.31 13.42 -6.60
CA ASN A 91 -7.17 14.57 -7.48
C ASN A 91 -6.32 15.69 -6.86
N ASP A 92 -6.48 15.93 -5.55
CA ASP A 92 -5.73 16.96 -4.82
C ASP A 92 -4.25 16.57 -4.71
N LEU A 93 -3.99 15.32 -4.34
CA LEU A 93 -2.63 14.80 -4.22
C LEU A 93 -1.90 14.82 -5.57
N ALA A 94 -2.53 14.33 -6.63
CA ALA A 94 -1.94 14.29 -7.97
C ALA A 94 -1.73 15.70 -8.56
N SER A 95 -2.62 16.64 -8.25
CA SER A 95 -2.44 18.05 -8.66
C SER A 95 -1.31 18.73 -7.92
N HIS A 96 -1.08 18.38 -6.65
CA HIS A 96 0.00 18.94 -5.84
C HIS A 96 1.38 18.37 -6.25
N TYR A 97 1.42 17.12 -6.69
CA TYR A 97 2.62 16.42 -7.16
C TYR A 97 2.46 15.95 -8.62
N PRO A 98 2.47 16.88 -9.59
CA PRO A 98 2.17 16.56 -11.00
C PRO A 98 3.20 15.63 -11.67
N GLU A 99 4.40 15.51 -11.11
CA GLU A 99 5.44 14.58 -11.60
C GLU A 99 5.30 13.15 -11.04
N ALA A 100 4.45 12.97 -10.01
CA ALA A 100 4.19 11.66 -9.46
C ALA A 100 3.26 10.86 -10.38
N LYS A 101 3.65 9.61 -10.66
CA LYS A 101 2.84 8.70 -11.49
C LYS A 101 1.78 8.01 -10.65
N VAL A 102 0.54 7.98 -11.15
CA VAL A 102 -0.59 7.33 -10.48
C VAL A 102 -0.80 5.92 -11.04
N TYR A 103 -0.88 4.92 -10.15
CA TYR A 103 -1.01 3.52 -10.49
C TYR A 103 -2.26 2.90 -9.85
N ILE A 104 -2.93 2.01 -10.60
CA ILE A 104 -4.07 1.19 -10.14
C ILE A 104 -4.05 -0.17 -10.85
N GLY A 105 -4.68 -1.18 -10.25
CA GLY A 105 -4.95 -2.44 -10.93
C GLY A 105 -5.75 -2.23 -12.23
N GLU A 106 -5.37 -2.93 -13.31
CA GLU A 106 -5.99 -2.75 -14.63
C GLU A 106 -7.51 -2.89 -14.57
N GLU A 107 -8.00 -3.87 -13.80
CA GLU A 107 -9.43 -4.18 -13.72
C GLU A 107 -10.22 -3.16 -12.87
N ASP A 108 -9.55 -2.36 -12.02
CA ASP A 108 -10.18 -1.30 -11.22
C ASP A 108 -10.05 0.10 -11.86
N LYS A 109 -9.46 0.20 -13.05
CA LYS A 109 -9.30 1.50 -13.73
C LYS A 109 -10.64 2.24 -13.88
N ASP A 110 -11.70 1.53 -14.23
CA ASP A 110 -13.01 2.13 -14.48
C ASP A 110 -13.67 2.66 -13.20
N PHE A 111 -13.27 2.20 -12.01
CA PHE A 111 -13.71 2.74 -10.71
C PHE A 111 -13.42 4.23 -10.58
N LEU A 112 -12.33 4.70 -11.17
CA LEU A 112 -11.94 6.11 -11.14
C LEU A 112 -12.85 7.03 -11.96
N TYR A 113 -13.80 6.47 -12.68
CA TYR A 113 -14.73 7.19 -13.58
C TYR A 113 -16.19 6.77 -13.41
N ASN A 114 -16.46 5.78 -12.55
CA ASN A 114 -17.78 5.22 -12.34
C ASN A 114 -18.11 5.11 -10.84
N SER A 115 -19.01 5.96 -10.37
CA SER A 115 -19.40 6.03 -8.95
C SER A 115 -20.18 4.81 -8.48
N GLU A 116 -20.85 4.06 -9.36
CA GLU A 116 -21.51 2.81 -8.98
C GLU A 116 -20.50 1.72 -8.62
N LEU A 117 -19.33 1.73 -9.26
CA LEU A 117 -18.23 0.83 -8.94
C LEU A 117 -17.45 1.30 -7.71
N SER A 118 -17.03 2.57 -7.69
CA SER A 118 -16.25 3.13 -6.59
C SER A 118 -17.07 3.42 -5.35
N LEU A 119 -18.39 3.48 -5.44
CA LEU A 119 -19.31 3.91 -4.38
C LEU A 119 -19.02 5.34 -3.87
N SER A 120 -18.40 6.18 -4.69
CA SER A 120 -17.94 7.51 -4.27
C SER A 120 -19.08 8.42 -3.84
N ASP A 121 -20.22 8.41 -4.54
CA ASP A 121 -21.41 9.16 -4.16
C ASP A 121 -22.02 8.69 -2.82
N ALA A 122 -21.99 7.39 -2.55
CA ALA A 122 -22.48 6.83 -1.29
C ALA A 122 -21.51 7.07 -0.11
N ILE A 123 -20.19 7.11 -0.37
CA ILE A 123 -19.14 7.23 0.64
C ILE A 123 -18.95 8.69 1.06
N PHE A 124 -18.83 9.61 0.10
CA PHE A 124 -18.56 11.03 0.37
C PHE A 124 -19.48 12.03 -0.34
N GLY A 125 -20.55 11.55 -1.00
CA GLY A 125 -21.62 12.40 -1.55
C GLY A 125 -21.30 13.05 -2.89
N GLU A 126 -20.22 12.65 -3.58
CA GLU A 126 -19.81 13.21 -4.85
C GLU A 126 -19.48 12.12 -5.87
N PHE A 127 -19.78 12.41 -7.14
CA PHE A 127 -19.33 11.55 -8.26
C PHE A 127 -17.85 11.78 -8.51
N PHE A 128 -17.03 10.85 -8.06
CA PHE A 128 -15.59 10.92 -8.29
C PHE A 128 -15.25 10.69 -9.77
N LYS A 129 -14.35 11.53 -10.27
CA LYS A 129 -13.71 11.33 -11.57
C LYS A 129 -12.27 11.79 -11.50
N PHE A 130 -11.35 10.88 -11.76
CA PHE A 130 -9.94 11.24 -11.82
C PHE A 130 -9.62 12.08 -13.05
N LYS A 131 -8.77 13.11 -12.88
CA LYS A 131 -8.45 14.12 -13.91
C LYS A 131 -7.04 13.98 -14.47
N GLY A 132 -6.24 13.05 -13.94
CA GLY A 132 -4.84 12.86 -14.32
C GLY A 132 -4.63 11.68 -15.28
N GLU A 133 -3.34 11.38 -15.52
CA GLU A 133 -2.91 10.19 -16.25
C GLU A 133 -2.86 8.99 -15.31
N ILE A 134 -3.34 7.83 -15.77
CA ILE A 134 -3.35 6.57 -15.04
C ILE A 134 -2.44 5.55 -15.72
N HIS A 135 -1.58 4.93 -14.93
CA HIS A 135 -0.81 3.75 -15.28
C HIS A 135 -1.48 2.52 -14.65
N THR A 136 -1.76 1.49 -15.44
CA THR A 136 -2.33 0.24 -14.93
C THR A 136 -1.25 -0.78 -14.62
N VAL A 137 -1.51 -1.63 -13.63
CA VAL A 137 -0.60 -2.71 -13.20
C VAL A 137 -1.34 -4.04 -13.05
N LYS A 138 -0.59 -5.13 -13.20
CA LYS A 138 -1.05 -6.52 -13.07
C LYS A 138 -0.03 -7.37 -12.32
N GLU A 139 -0.37 -8.62 -12.07
CA GLU A 139 0.49 -9.61 -11.38
C GLU A 139 1.93 -9.60 -11.90
N GLY A 140 2.87 -9.43 -10.97
CA GLY A 140 4.30 -9.48 -11.25
C GLY A 140 4.95 -8.20 -11.76
N ASP A 141 4.16 -7.16 -12.10
CA ASP A 141 4.70 -5.85 -12.43
C ASP A 141 5.43 -5.24 -11.23
N MET A 142 6.22 -4.20 -11.50
CA MET A 142 6.92 -3.44 -10.47
C MET A 142 6.46 -1.99 -10.47
N VAL A 143 6.17 -1.46 -9.27
CA VAL A 143 6.02 -0.02 -9.06
C VAL A 143 7.21 0.44 -8.23
N GLY A 144 8.21 1.00 -8.87
CA GLY A 144 9.51 1.19 -8.25
C GLY A 144 10.08 -0.15 -7.76
N ASP A 145 10.34 -0.27 -6.46
CA ASP A 145 10.85 -1.49 -5.82
C ASP A 145 9.74 -2.40 -5.25
N PHE A 146 8.47 -2.01 -5.36
CA PHE A 146 7.34 -2.83 -4.93
C PHE A 146 6.88 -3.77 -6.03
N LYS A 147 6.81 -5.06 -5.73
CA LYS A 147 6.22 -6.07 -6.61
C LYS A 147 4.71 -6.09 -6.45
N VAL A 148 3.99 -6.07 -7.56
CA VAL A 148 2.54 -6.17 -7.61
C VAL A 148 2.12 -7.63 -7.46
N ILE A 149 1.18 -7.88 -6.57
CA ILE A 149 0.52 -9.17 -6.35
C ILE A 149 -0.97 -8.96 -6.59
N ASP A 150 -1.54 -9.65 -7.56
CA ASP A 150 -2.99 -9.64 -7.76
C ASP A 150 -3.69 -10.29 -6.57
N THR A 151 -4.59 -9.53 -5.94
CA THR A 151 -5.38 -9.98 -4.80
C THR A 151 -6.87 -9.66 -4.99
N PRO A 152 -7.50 -10.16 -6.08
CA PRO A 152 -8.91 -9.92 -6.34
C PRO A 152 -9.79 -10.54 -5.25
N GLY A 153 -10.99 -9.95 -5.08
CA GLY A 153 -12.01 -10.49 -4.19
C GLY A 153 -12.71 -9.45 -3.33
N HIS A 154 -12.02 -8.43 -2.85
CA HIS A 154 -12.67 -7.22 -2.32
C HIS A 154 -13.19 -6.37 -3.50
N THR A 155 -12.33 -6.07 -4.47
CA THR A 155 -12.68 -5.70 -5.84
C THR A 155 -12.01 -6.66 -6.81
N ILE A 156 -12.42 -6.64 -8.08
CA ILE A 156 -11.80 -7.47 -9.13
C ILE A 156 -10.36 -7.06 -9.40
N GLY A 157 -10.05 -5.76 -9.28
CA GLY A 157 -8.74 -5.17 -9.55
C GLY A 157 -7.88 -4.94 -8.31
N SER A 158 -8.30 -5.40 -7.12
CA SER A 158 -7.49 -5.26 -5.90
C SER A 158 -6.09 -5.80 -6.08
N LYS A 159 -5.10 -5.02 -5.64
CA LYS A 159 -3.67 -5.36 -5.67
C LYS A 159 -3.07 -5.21 -4.27
N SER A 160 -2.14 -6.09 -3.96
CA SER A 160 -1.21 -5.92 -2.84
C SER A 160 0.18 -5.62 -3.37
N PHE A 161 0.96 -4.84 -2.62
CA PHE A 161 2.28 -4.38 -3.04
C PHE A 161 3.33 -4.87 -2.04
N TYR A 162 4.27 -5.68 -2.53
CA TYR A 162 5.26 -6.36 -1.70
C TYR A 162 6.66 -5.80 -1.91
N TYR A 163 7.25 -5.24 -0.85
CA TYR A 163 8.64 -4.82 -0.80
C TYR A 163 9.47 -5.95 -0.18
N GLU A 164 10.10 -6.76 -1.05
CA GLU A 164 10.76 -8.01 -0.66
C GLU A 164 11.96 -7.80 0.26
N LYS A 165 12.74 -6.72 0.04
CA LYS A 165 13.98 -6.45 0.78
C LYS A 165 13.76 -6.38 2.29
N ASP A 166 12.67 -5.74 2.73
CA ASP A 166 12.35 -5.51 4.14
C ASP A 166 11.10 -6.29 4.58
N LYS A 167 10.53 -7.13 3.70
CA LYS A 167 9.33 -7.95 3.98
C LYS A 167 8.16 -7.09 4.45
N ILE A 168 7.82 -6.11 3.63
CA ILE A 168 6.70 -5.20 3.84
C ILE A 168 5.65 -5.47 2.77
N LEU A 169 4.39 -5.63 3.21
CA LEU A 169 3.23 -5.80 2.35
C LEU A 169 2.22 -4.69 2.61
N ILE A 170 1.85 -3.95 1.57
CA ILE A 170 0.67 -3.07 1.58
C ILE A 170 -0.46 -3.90 0.98
N SER A 171 -1.45 -4.28 1.79
CA SER A 171 -2.49 -5.23 1.38
C SER A 171 -3.81 -4.57 0.98
N GLY A 172 -3.96 -3.26 1.17
CA GLY A 172 -5.26 -2.60 1.02
C GLY A 172 -6.34 -3.32 1.81
N ASP A 173 -7.46 -3.59 1.18
CA ASP A 173 -8.61 -4.23 1.79
C ASP A 173 -8.70 -5.73 1.51
N THR A 174 -7.55 -6.39 1.30
CA THR A 174 -7.51 -7.84 1.13
C THR A 174 -7.33 -8.56 2.47
N LEU A 175 -6.28 -8.25 3.24
CA LEU A 175 -5.93 -8.92 4.48
C LEU A 175 -5.81 -7.91 5.62
N PHE A 176 -6.59 -8.07 6.66
CA PHE A 176 -6.62 -7.24 7.88
C PHE A 176 -6.08 -8.00 9.09
N ARG A 177 -5.88 -7.29 10.19
CA ARG A 177 -5.56 -7.92 11.47
C ARG A 177 -6.75 -8.73 11.99
N ARG A 178 -6.64 -10.07 11.98
CA ARG A 178 -7.66 -11.03 12.38
C ARG A 178 -8.98 -10.87 11.61
N SER A 179 -8.86 -10.45 10.34
CA SER A 179 -9.99 -10.25 9.44
C SER A 179 -9.52 -10.19 8.00
N TYR A 180 -10.45 -9.98 7.09
CA TYR A 180 -10.23 -9.76 5.67
C TYR A 180 -11.31 -8.83 5.11
N GLY A 181 -11.11 -8.30 3.93
CA GLY A 181 -12.01 -7.37 3.27
C GLY A 181 -13.38 -7.97 3.00
N ARG A 182 -14.39 -7.11 2.93
CA ARG A 182 -15.72 -7.53 2.49
C ARG A 182 -15.70 -7.88 1.00
N TYR A 183 -16.64 -8.68 0.57
CA TYR A 183 -16.71 -9.24 -0.78
C TYR A 183 -18.10 -9.14 -1.42
N ASP A 184 -19.01 -8.39 -0.79
CA ASP A 184 -20.41 -8.23 -1.14
C ASP A 184 -20.73 -6.90 -1.86
N LEU A 185 -19.69 -6.14 -2.22
CA LEU A 185 -19.77 -4.92 -3.00
C LEU A 185 -19.61 -5.22 -4.51
N PRO A 186 -19.86 -4.25 -5.41
CA PRO A 186 -19.66 -4.44 -6.85
C PRO A 186 -18.30 -5.05 -7.17
N THR A 187 -18.29 -6.08 -8.00
CA THR A 187 -17.12 -6.90 -8.40
C THR A 187 -16.50 -7.77 -7.28
N GLY A 188 -17.04 -7.74 -6.06
CA GLY A 188 -16.57 -8.56 -4.96
C GLY A 188 -16.83 -10.05 -5.15
N SER A 189 -15.96 -10.92 -4.60
CA SER A 189 -16.09 -12.38 -4.68
C SER A 189 -15.36 -13.06 -3.51
N LEU A 190 -16.09 -13.80 -2.69
CA LEU A 190 -15.51 -14.58 -1.60
C LEU A 190 -14.53 -15.62 -2.12
N GLU A 191 -14.84 -16.30 -3.23
CA GLU A 191 -13.97 -17.31 -3.81
C GLU A 191 -12.62 -16.73 -4.20
N MET A 192 -12.63 -15.60 -4.94
CA MET A 192 -11.40 -14.90 -5.32
C MET A 192 -10.64 -14.40 -4.09
N LEU A 193 -11.34 -13.85 -3.10
CA LEU A 193 -10.73 -13.37 -1.85
C LEU A 193 -10.03 -14.51 -1.10
N CYS A 194 -10.66 -15.68 -0.98
CA CYS A 194 -10.03 -16.84 -0.37
C CYS A 194 -8.75 -17.28 -1.12
N HIS A 195 -8.78 -17.25 -2.46
CA HIS A 195 -7.57 -17.53 -3.25
C HIS A 195 -6.46 -16.49 -3.01
N SER A 196 -6.83 -15.22 -2.93
CA SER A 196 -5.90 -14.11 -2.64
C SER A 196 -5.29 -14.25 -1.25
N LEU A 197 -6.08 -14.58 -0.22
CA LEU A 197 -5.61 -14.83 1.14
C LEU A 197 -4.65 -16.02 1.20
N LYS A 198 -4.96 -17.13 0.49
CA LYS A 198 -4.06 -18.29 0.35
C LYS A 198 -2.75 -17.92 -0.38
N LYS A 199 -2.80 -17.03 -1.36
CA LYS A 199 -1.60 -16.53 -2.05
C LYS A 199 -0.73 -15.73 -1.09
N LEU A 200 -1.30 -14.74 -0.39
CA LEU A 200 -0.57 -13.89 0.57
C LEU A 200 0.00 -14.70 1.75
N SER A 201 -0.71 -15.73 2.23
CA SER A 201 -0.25 -16.58 3.33
C SER A 201 1.05 -17.35 3.03
N LYS A 202 1.50 -17.40 1.78
CA LYS A 202 2.78 -18.02 1.37
C LYS A 202 3.99 -17.10 1.54
N LEU A 203 3.78 -15.83 1.80
CA LEU A 203 4.86 -14.88 2.12
C LEU A 203 5.52 -15.26 3.47
N PRO A 204 6.77 -14.82 3.73
CA PRO A 204 7.46 -15.08 4.99
C PRO A 204 6.65 -14.62 6.21
N ASP A 205 6.71 -15.38 7.31
CA ASP A 205 5.95 -15.10 8.54
C ASP A 205 6.20 -13.70 9.11
N GLU A 206 7.44 -13.23 9.02
CA GLU A 206 7.87 -11.92 9.50
C GLU A 206 7.45 -10.74 8.61
N THR A 207 6.79 -11.00 7.47
CA THR A 207 6.29 -9.94 6.58
C THR A 207 5.28 -9.09 7.33
N VAL A 208 5.60 -7.80 7.49
CA VAL A 208 4.69 -6.82 8.11
C VAL A 208 3.62 -6.43 7.12
N VAL A 209 2.35 -6.51 7.54
CA VAL A 209 1.18 -6.18 6.72
C VAL A 209 0.62 -4.83 7.16
N TYR A 210 0.62 -3.90 6.23
CA TYR A 210 -0.03 -2.60 6.30
C TYR A 210 -1.34 -2.66 5.50
N ASN A 211 -2.48 -2.46 6.14
CA ASN A 211 -3.79 -2.67 5.56
C ASN A 211 -4.68 -1.42 5.67
N GLY A 212 -5.80 -1.38 4.93
CA GLY A 212 -6.61 -0.18 4.77
C GLY A 212 -7.33 0.32 6.04
N HIS A 213 -7.67 -0.53 7.02
CA HIS A 213 -8.62 -0.13 8.07
C HIS A 213 -8.30 -0.61 9.49
N THR A 214 -7.30 -1.46 9.69
CA THR A 214 -6.98 -1.97 11.03
C THR A 214 -5.52 -1.69 11.41
N ASP A 215 -5.13 -2.07 12.64
CA ASP A 215 -3.74 -2.07 13.03
C ASP A 215 -2.90 -2.96 12.10
N ASN A 216 -1.61 -2.67 12.03
CA ASN A 216 -0.63 -3.53 11.34
C ASN A 216 -0.60 -4.92 11.97
N THR A 217 -0.22 -5.92 11.16
CA THR A 217 -0.08 -7.31 11.59
C THR A 217 1.12 -7.95 10.87
N THR A 218 1.25 -9.27 10.95
CA THR A 218 2.24 -10.03 10.18
C THR A 218 1.59 -11.20 9.45
N ILE A 219 2.19 -11.64 8.37
CA ILE A 219 1.72 -12.83 7.64
C ILE A 219 1.62 -14.05 8.56
N GLY A 220 2.58 -14.24 9.47
CA GLY A 220 2.56 -15.36 10.39
C GLY A 220 1.40 -15.32 11.41
N GLU A 221 1.00 -14.12 11.87
CA GLU A 221 -0.19 -13.97 12.72
C GLU A 221 -1.47 -14.28 11.95
N GLU A 222 -1.58 -13.74 10.74
CA GLU A 222 -2.79 -13.92 9.93
C GLU A 222 -2.91 -15.32 9.33
N ARG A 223 -1.80 -16.00 9.01
CA ARG A 223 -1.85 -17.41 8.61
C ARG A 223 -2.51 -18.27 9.69
N ARG A 224 -2.12 -18.12 10.95
CA ARG A 224 -2.75 -18.84 12.08
C ARG A 224 -4.21 -18.48 12.27
N PHE A 225 -4.60 -17.23 11.97
CA PHE A 225 -6.01 -16.82 11.98
C PHE A 225 -6.78 -17.50 10.84
N LEU A 226 -6.27 -17.46 9.60
CA LEU A 226 -6.90 -18.02 8.41
C LEU A 226 -7.08 -19.57 8.51
N GLU A 227 -6.11 -20.26 9.12
CA GLU A 227 -6.22 -21.69 9.43
C GLU A 227 -7.39 -21.97 10.40
N ARG A 228 -7.51 -21.17 11.47
CA ARG A 228 -8.59 -21.34 12.47
C ARG A 228 -9.99 -21.10 11.91
N VAL A 229 -10.13 -20.21 10.93
CA VAL A 229 -11.43 -19.91 10.30
C VAL A 229 -11.70 -20.76 9.05
N GLY A 230 -10.80 -21.71 8.72
CA GLY A 230 -10.99 -22.68 7.64
C GLY A 230 -10.80 -22.13 6.22
N ILE A 231 -10.04 -21.04 6.07
CA ILE A 231 -9.68 -20.49 4.75
C ILE A 231 -8.45 -21.20 4.18
N LEU A 232 -7.49 -21.58 5.02
CA LEU A 232 -6.28 -22.35 4.66
C LEU A 232 -6.46 -23.83 4.91
#